data_1c5beb9bc88b4284b49e1f889d1adec8
#
_entry.id   1c5beb9bc88b4284b49e1f889d1adec8
#
_cell.length_a   1.000
_cell.length_b   1.000
_cell.length_c   1.000
_cell.angle_alpha   90.00
_cell.angle_beta   90.00
_cell.angle_gamma   90.00
#
_symmetry.space_group_name_H-M   'P 1'
#
loop_
_entity.id
_entity.type
_entity.pdbx_description
1 polymer ?
#
loop_
_entity_poly.entity_id
_entity_poly.type
_entity_poly.pdbx_seq_one_letter_code
_entity_poly.pdbx_strand_id
1 'polypeptide(L)'
;MAYNLSNATTTDFSSEVPDFIVESMSLDVANSDGETFVYYDKATENYGYYYNHPQVASPINAIPIWAFGQGWTTPDKIMEVILKKIDGNGKEVFDAIIQNHSRVEIGHGDAFTEIIRNDKGTLVNLINISPERVKTVFVGAKIKRYEIYNGKKWIKKKLNEIFHTFNKKMGDANRGTSQIQTNKNVNDAMIEAFEDERIIKHRDKALGIVYYKTNNEGKIAYANAAIEKAVKKGEMVGLPEDTAKIEPYPSKSSEDRQNWLTYVENLGYQTGNTPRTMVTSDGTSEVGGINGHLIFEPIYGERQLAMENSLWQQVAIKIKFNRPPSLAPKTQENAAKNTGQTAIQPNETEPKLNR
;
A
#
# COMPACT_ATOMS: atom_id res chain seq x y z
N MET A 1 -48.33 -6.66 -5.33
CA MET A 1 -48.06 -5.27 -5.75
C MET A 1 -47.10 -5.33 -6.93
N ALA A 2 -47.54 -4.88 -8.10
CA ALA A 2 -46.66 -4.83 -9.28
C ALA A 2 -45.80 -3.57 -9.17
N TYR A 3 -44.49 -3.73 -9.11
CA TYR A 3 -43.55 -2.61 -9.18
C TYR A 3 -43.56 -2.07 -10.63
N ASN A 4 -43.98 -0.83 -10.78
CA ASN A 4 -44.01 -0.14 -12.06
C ASN A 4 -42.61 0.48 -12.30
N LEU A 5 -41.81 -0.16 -13.16
CA LEU A 5 -40.44 0.23 -13.54
C LEU A 5 -40.40 1.38 -14.57
N SER A 6 -41.54 2.01 -14.87
CA SER A 6 -41.63 3.04 -15.92
C SER A 6 -41.20 4.45 -15.51
N ASN A 7 -40.78 4.66 -14.25
CA ASN A 7 -40.37 5.97 -13.73
C ASN A 7 -38.88 6.07 -13.36
N ALA A 8 -38.04 5.13 -13.79
CA ALA A 8 -36.59 5.31 -13.72
C ALA A 8 -36.18 6.31 -14.80
N THR A 9 -36.13 7.58 -14.46
CA THR A 9 -35.56 8.61 -15.32
C THR A 9 -34.04 8.56 -15.22
N THR A 10 -33.36 8.69 -16.37
CA THR A 10 -31.90 8.72 -16.50
C THR A 10 -31.19 9.86 -15.72
N THR A 11 -31.95 10.69 -15.02
CA THR A 11 -31.47 11.76 -14.14
C THR A 11 -30.99 11.27 -12.77
N ASP A 12 -31.36 10.06 -12.34
CA ASP A 12 -30.92 9.53 -11.03
C ASP A 12 -29.50 9.02 -11.03
N PHE A 13 -28.89 8.79 -12.20
CA PHE A 13 -27.49 8.40 -12.32
C PHE A 13 -26.49 9.56 -12.40
N SER A 14 -26.97 10.79 -12.59
CA SER A 14 -26.09 11.97 -12.71
C SER A 14 -25.76 12.63 -11.38
N SER A 15 -26.42 12.25 -10.29
CA SER A 15 -26.19 12.84 -8.96
C SER A 15 -25.18 12.09 -8.10
N GLU A 16 -24.69 10.92 -8.54
CA GLU A 16 -23.73 10.10 -7.80
C GLU A 16 -22.37 9.95 -8.51
N VAL A 17 -22.10 10.73 -9.55
CA VAL A 17 -20.69 10.93 -9.92
C VAL A 17 -20.11 11.79 -8.80
N PRO A 18 -19.23 11.25 -7.92
CA PRO A 18 -18.59 12.09 -6.95
C PRO A 18 -17.89 13.19 -7.73
N ASP A 19 -18.37 14.41 -7.52
CA ASP A 19 -17.68 15.59 -7.98
C ASP A 19 -16.23 15.38 -7.53
N PHE A 20 -15.30 15.33 -8.46
CA PHE A 20 -13.89 15.34 -8.17
C PHE A 20 -13.57 16.72 -7.61
N ILE A 21 -14.08 16.98 -6.42
CA ILE A 21 -13.60 18.07 -5.60
C ILE A 21 -12.20 17.61 -5.21
N VAL A 22 -11.23 18.10 -5.96
CA VAL A 22 -9.88 18.23 -5.46
C VAL A 22 -10.05 19.10 -4.21
N GLU A 23 -10.23 18.45 -3.05
CA GLU A 23 -10.20 19.14 -1.77
C GLU A 23 -8.88 19.87 -1.73
N SER A 24 -8.93 21.16 -2.03
CA SER A 24 -7.82 22.05 -1.74
C SER A 24 -7.53 21.83 -0.27
N MET A 25 -6.29 21.45 0.06
CA MET A 25 -5.86 21.20 1.43
C MET A 25 -6.41 22.29 2.32
N SER A 26 -7.35 21.95 3.20
CA SER A 26 -7.97 22.88 4.11
C SER A 26 -6.89 23.46 5.01
N LEU A 27 -6.53 24.70 4.77
CA LEU A 27 -5.75 25.51 5.68
C LEU A 27 -6.66 25.80 6.87
N ASP A 28 -6.54 24.99 7.91
CA ASP A 28 -7.32 25.17 9.12
C ASP A 28 -6.94 26.46 9.83
N VAL A 29 -7.93 27.33 9.93
CA VAL A 29 -8.09 28.46 10.86
C VAL A 29 -6.82 29.23 11.19
N ALA A 30 -6.64 30.37 10.51
CA ALA A 30 -5.70 31.39 10.95
C ALA A 30 -6.19 32.01 12.28
N ASN A 31 -5.40 31.89 13.33
CA ASN A 31 -5.61 32.70 14.56
C ASN A 31 -5.23 34.16 14.32
N SER A 32 -5.65 35.05 15.22
CA SER A 32 -5.33 36.48 15.21
C SER A 32 -3.84 36.83 15.06
N ASP A 33 -2.95 35.87 15.30
CA ASP A 33 -1.49 36.01 15.23
C ASP A 33 -0.89 35.54 13.86
N GLY A 34 -1.72 35.28 12.85
CA GLY A 34 -1.27 34.79 11.54
C GLY A 34 -0.69 33.35 11.56
N GLU A 35 -0.96 32.58 12.61
CA GLU A 35 -0.59 31.17 12.72
C GLU A 35 -1.62 30.29 12.03
N THR A 36 -1.16 29.38 11.17
CA THR A 36 -1.99 28.37 10.53
C THR A 36 -1.67 27.02 11.14
N PHE A 37 -2.70 26.25 11.43
CA PHE A 37 -2.58 24.92 12.04
C PHE A 37 -2.91 23.84 11.00
N VAL A 38 -2.09 22.81 10.96
CA VAL A 38 -2.31 21.65 10.11
C VAL A 38 -2.52 20.42 10.98
N TYR A 39 -3.69 19.81 10.85
CA TYR A 39 -4.08 18.56 11.52
C TYR A 39 -4.06 17.39 10.54
N TYR A 40 -3.87 16.20 11.07
CA TYR A 40 -3.87 14.95 10.30
C TYR A 40 -5.17 14.18 10.57
N ASP A 41 -6.29 14.78 10.19
CA ASP A 41 -7.66 14.28 10.38
C ASP A 41 -7.92 12.92 9.70
N LYS A 42 -7.27 12.67 8.56
CA LYS A 42 -7.38 11.40 7.83
C LYS A 42 -6.47 10.29 8.38
N ALA A 43 -5.71 10.53 9.43
CA ALA A 43 -4.76 9.54 9.95
C ALA A 43 -5.47 8.27 10.45
N THR A 44 -6.59 8.40 11.17
CA THR A 44 -7.37 7.26 11.66
C THR A 44 -7.92 6.41 10.51
N GLU A 45 -8.43 7.05 9.45
CA GLU A 45 -8.90 6.37 8.24
C GLU A 45 -7.76 5.61 7.56
N ASN A 46 -6.60 6.24 7.40
CA ASN A 46 -5.41 5.62 6.81
C ASN A 46 -4.95 4.40 7.61
N TYR A 47 -4.98 4.46 8.93
CA TYR A 47 -4.71 3.29 9.78
C TYR A 47 -5.75 2.18 9.55
N GLY A 48 -7.03 2.54 9.38
CA GLY A 48 -8.09 1.58 9.04
C GLY A 48 -7.78 0.81 7.76
N TYR A 49 -7.41 1.52 6.69
CA TYR A 49 -6.98 0.88 5.44
C TYR A 49 -5.75 -0.01 5.62
N TYR A 50 -4.74 0.48 6.31
CA TYR A 50 -3.49 -0.26 6.51
C TYR A 50 -3.67 -1.55 7.30
N TYR A 51 -4.44 -1.52 8.42
CA TYR A 51 -4.58 -2.70 9.29
C TYR A 51 -5.63 -3.70 8.80
N ASN A 52 -6.68 -3.24 8.13
CA ASN A 52 -7.77 -4.10 7.72
C ASN A 52 -7.62 -4.67 6.31
N HIS A 53 -6.77 -4.07 5.47
CA HIS A 53 -6.64 -4.44 4.06
C HIS A 53 -5.18 -4.77 3.70
N PRO A 54 -4.78 -6.06 3.75
CA PRO A 54 -3.42 -6.50 3.45
C PRO A 54 -2.91 -6.05 2.08
N GLN A 55 -3.80 -5.92 1.11
CA GLN A 55 -3.49 -5.47 -0.26
C GLN A 55 -2.98 -4.01 -0.26
N VAL A 56 -3.50 -3.18 0.64
CA VAL A 56 -3.05 -1.79 0.83
C VAL A 56 -1.74 -1.74 1.62
N ALA A 57 -1.63 -2.58 2.66
CA ALA A 57 -0.45 -2.63 3.52
C ALA A 57 0.80 -3.14 2.79
N SER A 58 0.63 -4.08 1.85
CA SER A 58 1.73 -4.77 1.18
C SER A 58 2.68 -3.83 0.42
N PRO A 59 2.21 -2.96 -0.50
CA PRO A 59 3.09 -1.99 -1.17
C PRO A 59 3.74 -0.99 -0.20
N ILE A 60 3.01 -0.55 0.84
CA ILE A 60 3.53 0.38 1.84
C ILE A 60 4.66 -0.24 2.65
N ASN A 61 4.60 -1.54 2.94
CA ASN A 61 5.64 -2.26 3.66
C ASN A 61 6.85 -2.60 2.79
N ALA A 62 6.66 -2.86 1.50
CA ALA A 62 7.72 -3.30 0.61
C ALA A 62 8.86 -2.28 0.51
N ILE A 63 8.55 -1.00 0.28
CA ILE A 63 9.56 0.05 0.12
C ILE A 63 10.48 0.18 1.35
N PRO A 64 9.98 0.32 2.59
CA PRO A 64 10.85 0.40 3.78
C PRO A 64 11.65 -0.88 4.05
N ILE A 65 11.11 -2.05 3.74
CA ILE A 65 11.84 -3.33 3.89
C ILE A 65 13.04 -3.36 2.95
N TRP A 66 12.85 -3.03 1.68
CA TRP A 66 13.92 -3.01 0.69
C TRP A 66 14.92 -1.87 0.93
N ALA A 67 14.44 -0.70 1.37
CA ALA A 67 15.29 0.45 1.64
C ALA A 67 16.15 0.28 2.89
N PHE A 68 15.61 -0.25 3.99
CA PHE A 68 16.25 -0.22 5.31
C PHE A 68 16.49 -1.60 5.93
N GLY A 69 16.05 -2.68 5.27
CA GLY A 69 16.15 -4.04 5.81
C GLY A 69 17.56 -4.65 5.79
N GLN A 70 18.53 -4.05 5.07
CA GLN A 70 19.91 -4.52 5.00
C GLN A 70 20.83 -3.86 6.05
N GLY A 71 20.25 -3.10 6.99
CA GLY A 71 21.00 -2.37 8.02
C GLY A 71 21.71 -1.14 7.48
N TRP A 72 22.61 -0.58 8.27
CA TRP A 72 23.29 0.67 8.00
C TRP A 72 24.75 0.65 8.47
N THR A 73 25.53 1.61 7.98
CA THR A 73 26.91 1.85 8.39
C THR A 73 27.09 3.32 8.74
N THR A 74 28.02 3.62 9.65
CA THR A 74 28.40 4.99 10.00
C THR A 74 29.91 5.08 10.13
N PRO A 75 30.52 6.21 9.72
CA PRO A 75 31.97 6.42 9.92
C PRO A 75 32.33 6.73 11.40
N ASP A 76 31.34 7.10 12.21
CA ASP A 76 31.54 7.48 13.62
C ASP A 76 31.18 6.32 14.55
N LYS A 77 32.21 5.73 15.18
CA LYS A 77 32.03 4.62 16.13
C LYS A 77 31.23 5.01 17.39
N ILE A 78 31.31 6.27 17.82
CA ILE A 78 30.52 6.74 18.97
C ILE A 78 29.04 6.79 18.58
N MET A 79 28.76 7.31 17.40
CA MET A 79 27.39 7.32 16.87
C MET A 79 26.86 5.90 16.68
N GLU A 80 27.66 4.97 16.21
CA GLU A 80 27.27 3.55 16.09
C GLU A 80 26.79 2.97 17.43
N VAL A 81 27.54 3.23 18.51
CA VAL A 81 27.18 2.76 19.87
C VAL A 81 25.89 3.44 20.35
N ILE A 82 25.71 4.73 20.07
CA ILE A 82 24.49 5.46 20.43
C ILE A 82 23.29 4.87 19.71
N LEU A 83 23.37 4.68 18.39
CA LEU A 83 22.26 4.18 17.59
C LEU A 83 21.87 2.74 17.97
N LYS A 84 22.85 1.90 18.33
CA LYS A 84 22.58 0.54 18.83
C LYS A 84 21.93 0.50 20.23
N LYS A 85 21.98 1.63 20.98
CA LYS A 85 21.37 1.74 22.31
C LYS A 85 19.98 2.38 22.28
N ILE A 86 19.56 2.93 21.14
CA ILE A 86 18.22 3.46 20.98
C ILE A 86 17.22 2.33 21.17
N ASP A 87 16.19 2.56 21.97
CA ASP A 87 15.15 1.58 22.33
C ASP A 87 13.72 2.01 21.96
N GLY A 88 13.56 3.18 21.34
CA GLY A 88 12.25 3.68 20.89
C GLY A 88 11.26 3.80 22.04
N ASN A 89 10.14 3.08 21.92
CA ASN A 89 9.14 2.97 22.99
C ASN A 89 9.48 1.88 24.03
N GLY A 90 10.75 1.46 24.09
CA GLY A 90 11.28 0.56 25.12
C GLY A 90 11.86 -0.76 24.63
N LYS A 91 11.60 -1.21 23.40
CA LYS A 91 12.14 -2.44 22.81
C LYS A 91 12.32 -2.37 21.29
N GLU A 92 12.36 -1.19 20.74
CA GLU A 92 12.50 -0.98 19.31
C GLU A 92 13.96 -0.70 18.96
N VAL A 93 14.49 -1.36 17.97
CA VAL A 93 15.83 -1.07 17.45
C VAL A 93 15.77 0.07 16.44
N PHE A 94 16.89 0.78 16.26
CA PHE A 94 16.97 1.92 15.33
C PHE A 94 16.43 1.60 13.93
N ASP A 95 16.77 0.43 13.37
CA ASP A 95 16.27 0.00 12.06
C ASP A 95 14.74 -0.11 12.01
N ALA A 96 14.14 -0.66 13.06
CA ALA A 96 12.69 -0.78 13.16
C ALA A 96 12.00 0.60 13.29
N ILE A 97 12.61 1.53 14.02
CA ILE A 97 12.13 2.91 14.17
C ILE A 97 12.12 3.62 12.82
N ILE A 98 13.21 3.50 12.04
CA ILE A 98 13.32 4.14 10.71
C ILE A 98 12.37 3.48 9.70
N GLN A 99 12.27 2.15 9.70
CA GLN A 99 11.29 1.47 8.85
C GLN A 99 9.85 1.89 9.16
N ASN A 100 9.51 1.99 10.45
CA ASN A 100 8.19 2.44 10.88
C ASN A 100 7.94 3.91 10.49
N HIS A 101 8.92 4.79 10.71
CA HIS A 101 8.87 6.18 10.27
C HIS A 101 8.56 6.27 8.76
N SER A 102 9.27 5.49 7.95
CA SER A 102 9.06 5.48 6.49
C SER A 102 7.69 4.90 6.09
N ARG A 103 7.16 3.87 6.80
CA ARG A 103 5.79 3.37 6.55
C ARG A 103 4.75 4.44 6.82
N VAL A 104 4.89 5.14 7.96
CA VAL A 104 4.00 6.23 8.34
C VAL A 104 4.08 7.37 7.31
N GLU A 105 5.28 7.74 6.89
CA GLU A 105 5.50 8.75 5.85
C GLU A 105 4.79 8.40 4.53
N ILE A 106 4.94 7.17 4.05
CA ILE A 106 4.28 6.71 2.83
C ILE A 106 2.75 6.67 3.00
N GLY A 107 2.28 6.07 4.10
CA GLY A 107 0.86 5.87 4.35
C GLY A 107 0.09 7.15 4.64
N HIS A 108 0.67 8.08 5.38
CA HIS A 108 -0.01 9.29 5.85
C HIS A 108 0.44 10.58 5.13
N GLY A 109 1.56 10.53 4.39
CA GLY A 109 2.16 11.70 3.75
C GLY A 109 3.22 12.38 4.60
N ASP A 110 3.08 12.33 5.92
CA ASP A 110 4.01 12.91 6.89
C ASP A 110 4.33 11.92 7.99
N ALA A 111 5.57 11.91 8.46
CA ALA A 111 5.97 11.13 9.61
C ALA A 111 6.72 11.97 10.64
N PHE A 112 6.49 11.66 11.90
CA PHE A 112 7.05 12.39 13.04
C PHE A 112 7.73 11.43 13.99
N THR A 113 8.95 11.80 14.40
CA THR A 113 9.70 11.09 15.43
C THR A 113 10.27 12.09 16.42
N GLU A 114 9.99 11.94 17.70
CA GLU A 114 10.56 12.77 18.74
C GLU A 114 12.04 12.46 18.95
N ILE A 115 12.87 13.50 18.97
CA ILE A 115 14.31 13.43 19.20
C ILE A 115 14.57 13.72 20.66
N ILE A 116 15.00 12.72 21.41
CA ILE A 116 15.36 12.86 22.82
C ILE A 116 16.87 13.03 22.95
N ARG A 117 17.28 14.14 23.56
CA ARG A 117 18.69 14.47 23.83
C ARG A 117 18.91 14.66 25.32
N ASN A 118 20.11 14.36 25.77
CA ASN A 118 20.53 14.67 27.14
C ASN A 118 20.91 16.17 27.28
N ASP A 119 21.24 16.58 28.50
CA ASP A 119 21.63 17.97 28.82
C ASP A 119 22.87 18.44 28.06
N LYS A 120 23.69 17.53 27.55
CA LYS A 120 24.87 17.79 26.72
C LYS A 120 24.55 17.86 25.22
N GLY A 121 23.26 17.73 24.83
CA GLY A 121 22.82 17.72 23.45
C GLY A 121 23.06 16.41 22.68
N THR A 122 23.58 15.37 23.35
CA THR A 122 23.80 14.05 22.72
C THR A 122 22.47 13.34 22.53
N LEU A 123 22.29 12.70 21.40
CA LEU A 123 21.11 11.85 21.11
C LEU A 123 21.05 10.68 22.12
N VAL A 124 19.88 10.48 22.70
CA VAL A 124 19.58 9.39 23.62
C VAL A 124 18.58 8.42 23.04
N ASN A 125 17.49 8.94 22.46
CA ASN A 125 16.43 8.11 21.92
C ASN A 125 15.70 8.78 20.76
N LEU A 126 14.98 7.97 19.97
CA LEU A 126 14.06 8.37 18.90
C LEU A 126 12.74 7.65 19.11
N ILE A 127 11.65 8.40 19.21
CA ILE A 127 10.31 7.84 19.47
C ILE A 127 9.35 8.24 18.36
N ASN A 128 8.84 7.25 17.61
CA ASN A 128 7.83 7.48 16.58
C ASN A 128 6.51 7.98 17.19
N ILE A 129 5.92 8.98 16.56
CA ILE A 129 4.66 9.58 16.99
C ILE A 129 3.63 9.41 15.89
N SER A 130 2.42 8.95 16.24
CA SER A 130 1.32 8.89 15.29
C SER A 130 0.94 10.29 14.79
N PRO A 131 0.78 10.51 13.47
CA PRO A 131 0.42 11.81 12.89
C PRO A 131 -0.86 12.41 13.49
N GLU A 132 -1.85 11.62 13.88
CA GLU A 132 -3.08 12.09 14.53
C GLU A 132 -2.83 12.84 15.85
N ARG A 133 -1.68 12.59 16.50
CA ARG A 133 -1.28 13.23 17.75
C ARG A 133 -0.40 14.45 17.55
N VAL A 134 -0.11 14.82 16.30
CA VAL A 134 0.77 15.95 15.98
C VAL A 134 -0.02 17.03 15.27
N LYS A 135 0.20 18.26 15.71
CA LYS A 135 -0.26 19.47 15.07
C LYS A 135 0.95 20.29 14.64
N THR A 136 1.04 20.59 13.36
CA THR A 136 2.11 21.42 12.80
C THR A 136 1.61 22.86 12.72
N VAL A 137 2.35 23.81 13.30
CA VAL A 137 2.01 25.22 13.34
C VAL A 137 2.91 25.98 12.37
N PHE A 138 2.29 26.69 11.43
CA PHE A 138 2.95 27.47 10.41
C PHE A 138 2.77 28.98 10.65
N VAL A 139 3.73 29.76 10.16
CA VAL A 139 3.61 31.20 9.94
C VAL A 139 4.01 31.45 8.48
N GLY A 140 3.04 31.78 7.65
CA GLY A 140 3.21 31.73 6.21
C GLY A 140 3.53 30.30 5.76
N ALA A 141 4.57 30.12 4.93
CA ALA A 141 5.01 28.82 4.46
C ALA A 141 6.03 28.10 5.39
N LYS A 142 6.36 28.68 6.53
CA LYS A 142 7.40 28.13 7.43
C LYS A 142 6.80 27.51 8.65
N ILE A 143 7.30 26.32 9.02
CA ILE A 143 6.97 25.67 10.27
C ILE A 143 7.54 26.48 11.42
N LYS A 144 6.69 26.91 12.36
CA LYS A 144 7.07 27.65 13.57
C LYS A 144 7.39 26.71 14.72
N ARG A 145 6.52 25.70 14.94
CA ARG A 145 6.62 24.72 16.02
C ARG A 145 5.74 23.50 15.74
N TYR A 146 5.94 22.49 16.53
CA TYR A 146 5.03 21.34 16.61
C TYR A 146 4.29 21.35 17.95
N GLU A 147 3.10 20.78 17.97
CA GLU A 147 2.36 20.53 19.20
C GLU A 147 1.94 19.07 19.22
N ILE A 148 2.28 18.35 20.29
CA ILE A 148 2.03 16.91 20.43
C ILE A 148 0.98 16.70 21.52
N TYR A 149 -0.04 15.90 21.20
CA TYR A 149 -1.07 15.51 22.15
C TYR A 149 -0.61 14.33 22.99
N ASN A 150 -0.52 14.50 24.31
CA ASN A 150 -0.10 13.45 25.24
C ASN A 150 -1.26 12.68 25.90
N GLY A 151 -2.47 12.75 25.33
CA GLY A 151 -3.69 12.15 25.89
C GLY A 151 -4.46 13.10 26.85
N LYS A 152 -3.85 14.21 27.30
CA LYS A 152 -4.48 15.19 28.19
C LYS A 152 -4.41 16.61 27.65
N LYS A 153 -3.27 17.01 27.13
CA LYS A 153 -3.01 18.36 26.63
C LYS A 153 -2.03 18.38 25.47
N TRP A 154 -2.05 19.45 24.70
CA TRP A 154 -1.06 19.75 23.67
C TRP A 154 0.22 20.28 24.28
N ILE A 155 1.34 19.64 23.96
CA ILE A 155 2.68 20.05 24.42
C ILE A 155 3.41 20.66 23.24
N LYS A 156 3.89 21.89 23.39
CA LYS A 156 4.69 22.58 22.38
C LYS A 156 6.09 21.97 22.30
N LYS A 157 6.55 21.70 21.07
CA LYS A 157 7.87 21.18 20.75
C LYS A 157 8.57 22.11 19.77
N LYS A 158 9.87 22.24 19.91
CA LYS A 158 10.72 23.02 18.99
C LYS A 158 11.01 22.21 17.72
N LEU A 159 11.46 22.89 16.67
CA LEU A 159 11.79 22.25 15.40
C LEU A 159 12.88 21.18 15.53
N ASN A 160 13.88 21.41 16.37
CA ASN A 160 14.99 20.48 16.59
C ASN A 160 14.67 19.32 17.56
N GLU A 161 13.46 19.26 18.09
CA GLU A 161 12.98 18.17 18.95
C GLU A 161 12.15 17.15 18.16
N ILE A 162 11.83 17.45 16.91
CA ILE A 162 11.00 16.59 16.05
C ILE A 162 11.74 16.35 14.73
N PHE A 163 11.95 15.08 14.42
CA PHE A 163 12.36 14.62 13.10
C PHE A 163 11.08 14.47 12.26
N HIS A 164 10.96 15.26 11.21
CA HIS A 164 9.79 15.32 10.35
C HIS A 164 10.20 15.14 8.89
N THR A 165 9.58 14.19 8.20
CA THR A 165 9.77 13.94 6.77
C THR A 165 8.45 13.97 6.03
N PHE A 166 8.52 14.28 4.72
CA PHE A 166 7.38 14.43 3.82
C PHE A 166 7.47 13.42 2.68
N ASN A 167 6.38 12.72 2.41
CA ASN A 167 6.28 11.89 1.21
C ASN A 167 5.80 12.74 0.03
N LYS A 168 6.58 12.77 -1.07
CA LYS A 168 6.20 13.38 -2.35
C LYS A 168 5.50 14.74 -2.21
N LYS A 169 6.13 15.67 -1.50
CA LYS A 169 5.63 17.02 -1.36
C LYS A 169 5.64 17.74 -2.71
N MET A 170 4.51 18.34 -3.08
CA MET A 170 4.39 19.12 -4.32
C MET A 170 4.40 20.61 -4.02
N GLY A 171 5.30 21.35 -4.66
CA GLY A 171 5.42 22.81 -4.51
C GLY A 171 5.68 23.24 -3.06
N ASP A 172 4.93 24.22 -2.60
CA ASP A 172 4.98 24.77 -1.24
C ASP A 172 3.94 24.20 -0.30
N ALA A 173 3.35 23.04 -0.65
CA ALA A 173 2.35 22.38 0.17
C ALA A 173 2.83 22.21 1.61
N ASN A 174 1.94 22.40 2.57
CA ASN A 174 2.23 22.28 3.99
C ASN A 174 2.28 20.84 4.50
N ARG A 175 1.89 19.87 3.66
CA ARG A 175 1.87 18.42 3.92
C ARG A 175 2.53 17.63 2.81
N GLY A 176 3.00 16.45 3.14
CA GLY A 176 3.31 15.41 2.17
C GLY A 176 2.04 14.73 1.63
N THR A 177 2.20 13.96 0.59
CA THR A 177 1.09 13.26 -0.08
C THR A 177 0.93 11.85 0.49
N SER A 178 -0.24 11.56 1.08
CA SER A 178 -0.59 10.21 1.55
C SER A 178 -0.83 9.29 0.36
N GLN A 179 -0.12 8.18 0.29
CA GLN A 179 -0.33 7.16 -0.74
C GLN A 179 -1.70 6.49 -0.57
N ILE A 180 -2.17 6.30 0.65
CA ILE A 180 -3.49 5.70 0.93
C ILE A 180 -4.60 6.61 0.42
N GLN A 181 -4.55 7.90 0.74
CA GLN A 181 -5.57 8.86 0.31
C GLN A 181 -5.56 9.10 -1.19
N THR A 182 -4.38 9.20 -1.80
CA THR A 182 -4.26 9.35 -3.26
C THR A 182 -4.85 8.15 -4.01
N ASN A 183 -4.70 6.97 -3.45
CA ASN A 183 -5.16 5.72 -4.05
C ASN A 183 -6.51 5.26 -3.51
N LYS A 184 -7.23 6.12 -2.77
CA LYS A 184 -8.46 5.73 -2.08
C LYS A 184 -9.46 5.05 -3.01
N ASN A 185 -9.76 5.65 -4.15
CA ASN A 185 -10.71 5.10 -5.10
C ASN A 185 -10.31 3.70 -5.62
N VAL A 186 -9.00 3.48 -5.83
CA VAL A 186 -8.47 2.17 -6.26
C VAL A 186 -8.56 1.16 -5.12
N ASN A 187 -8.24 1.59 -3.90
CA ASN A 187 -8.33 0.76 -2.71
C ASN A 187 -9.79 0.34 -2.44
N ASP A 188 -10.73 1.28 -2.53
CA ASP A 188 -12.16 1.02 -2.34
C ASP A 188 -12.69 0.05 -3.42
N ALA A 189 -12.36 0.27 -4.69
CA ALA A 189 -12.73 -0.63 -5.79
C ALA A 189 -12.15 -2.04 -5.61
N MET A 190 -10.93 -2.18 -5.07
CA MET A 190 -10.31 -3.46 -4.79
C MET A 190 -11.01 -4.19 -3.63
N ILE A 191 -11.39 -3.47 -2.58
CA ILE A 191 -12.12 -4.01 -1.43
C ILE A 191 -13.50 -4.49 -1.88
N GLU A 192 -14.24 -3.65 -2.62
CA GLU A 192 -15.56 -3.97 -3.17
C GLU A 192 -15.51 -5.19 -4.10
N ALA A 193 -14.56 -5.23 -5.03
CA ALA A 193 -14.39 -6.36 -5.94
C ALA A 193 -14.11 -7.68 -5.20
N PHE A 194 -13.35 -7.64 -4.09
CA PHE A 194 -13.12 -8.80 -3.24
C PHE A 194 -14.36 -9.23 -2.47
N GLU A 195 -15.14 -8.29 -1.94
CA GLU A 195 -16.40 -8.57 -1.25
C GLU A 195 -17.44 -9.15 -2.20
N ASP A 196 -17.58 -8.60 -3.39
CA ASP A 196 -18.47 -9.10 -4.44
C ASP A 196 -18.12 -10.54 -4.83
N GLU A 197 -16.83 -10.84 -5.01
CA GLU A 197 -16.41 -12.22 -5.32
C GLU A 197 -16.73 -13.18 -4.17
N ARG A 198 -16.60 -12.76 -2.91
CA ARG A 198 -17.03 -13.54 -1.75
C ARG A 198 -18.53 -13.84 -1.79
N ILE A 199 -19.35 -12.83 -2.05
CA ILE A 199 -20.81 -12.97 -2.14
C ILE A 199 -21.16 -13.94 -3.29
N ILE A 200 -20.53 -13.79 -4.46
CA ILE A 200 -20.74 -14.67 -5.60
C ILE A 200 -20.34 -16.10 -5.28
N LYS A 201 -19.17 -16.32 -4.65
CA LYS A 201 -18.71 -17.65 -4.21
C LYS A 201 -19.67 -18.29 -3.19
N HIS A 202 -20.27 -17.50 -2.30
CA HIS A 202 -21.32 -17.99 -1.42
C HIS A 202 -22.60 -18.37 -2.18
N ARG A 203 -23.01 -17.55 -3.15
CA ARG A 203 -24.18 -17.80 -4.00
C ARG A 203 -23.96 -19.02 -4.91
N ASP A 204 -22.77 -19.22 -5.44
CA ASP A 204 -22.43 -20.36 -6.29
C ASP A 204 -22.54 -21.71 -5.54
N LYS A 205 -22.58 -21.68 -4.21
CA LYS A 205 -22.91 -22.88 -3.38
C LYS A 205 -24.40 -23.20 -3.40
N ALA A 206 -25.27 -22.25 -3.75
CA ALA A 206 -26.69 -22.50 -3.89
C ALA A 206 -26.95 -23.22 -5.21
N LEU A 207 -27.81 -24.25 -5.18
CA LEU A 207 -28.12 -25.06 -6.36
C LEU A 207 -28.85 -24.30 -7.48
N GLY A 208 -29.42 -23.11 -7.17
CA GLY A 208 -30.20 -22.32 -8.12
C GLY A 208 -31.55 -21.88 -7.53
N ILE A 209 -32.47 -21.53 -8.41
CA ILE A 209 -33.85 -21.17 -8.06
C ILE A 209 -34.67 -22.44 -8.00
N VAL A 210 -35.37 -22.64 -6.89
CA VAL A 210 -36.24 -23.79 -6.68
C VAL A 210 -37.68 -23.36 -6.96
N TYR A 211 -38.31 -23.96 -7.95
CA TYR A 211 -39.72 -23.79 -8.26
C TYR A 211 -40.51 -24.98 -7.72
N TYR A 212 -41.43 -24.75 -6.80
CA TYR A 212 -42.29 -25.80 -6.26
C TYR A 212 -43.49 -26.01 -7.15
N LYS A 213 -43.71 -27.25 -7.56
CA LYS A 213 -44.88 -27.65 -8.34
C LYS A 213 -46.10 -27.99 -7.48
N THR A 214 -45.95 -27.90 -6.16
CA THR A 214 -46.98 -28.26 -5.20
C THR A 214 -47.18 -27.16 -4.14
N ASN A 215 -48.42 -26.99 -3.67
CA ASN A 215 -48.73 -26.10 -2.55
C ASN A 215 -48.79 -26.85 -1.20
N ASN A 216 -48.42 -28.13 -1.17
CA ASN A 216 -48.42 -28.90 0.05
C ASN A 216 -47.18 -28.53 0.91
N GLU A 217 -47.45 -27.88 2.05
CA GLU A 217 -46.38 -27.37 2.96
C GLU A 217 -45.43 -28.49 3.46
N GLY A 218 -45.97 -29.70 3.70
CA GLY A 218 -45.16 -30.82 4.16
C GLY A 218 -44.14 -31.30 3.06
N LYS A 219 -44.60 -31.33 1.79
CA LYS A 219 -43.69 -31.66 0.66
C LYS A 219 -42.67 -30.57 0.42
N ILE A 220 -43.06 -29.31 0.58
CA ILE A 220 -42.14 -28.15 0.44
C ILE A 220 -41.08 -28.18 1.55
N ALA A 221 -41.49 -28.45 2.83
CA ALA A 221 -40.56 -28.55 3.94
C ALA A 221 -39.55 -29.71 3.77
N TYR A 222 -40.04 -30.87 3.29
CA TYR A 222 -39.19 -32.02 2.99
C TYR A 222 -38.16 -31.67 1.89
N ALA A 223 -38.59 -31.03 0.78
CA ALA A 223 -37.69 -30.65 -0.30
C ALA A 223 -36.65 -29.64 0.17
N ASN A 224 -37.06 -28.63 0.98
CA ASN A 224 -36.12 -27.67 1.54
C ASN A 224 -35.06 -28.33 2.43
N ALA A 225 -35.45 -29.24 3.31
CA ALA A 225 -34.53 -29.96 4.19
C ALA A 225 -33.55 -30.85 3.39
N ALA A 226 -34.02 -31.50 2.32
CA ALA A 226 -33.19 -32.28 1.43
C ALA A 226 -32.18 -31.44 0.66
N ILE A 227 -32.62 -30.28 0.11
CA ILE A 227 -31.77 -29.33 -0.59
C ILE A 227 -30.73 -28.74 0.37
N GLU A 228 -31.12 -28.28 1.55
CA GLU A 228 -30.23 -27.73 2.55
C GLU A 228 -29.15 -28.74 2.97
N LYS A 229 -29.53 -29.98 3.21
CA LYS A 229 -28.60 -31.07 3.55
C LYS A 229 -27.62 -31.33 2.43
N ALA A 230 -28.07 -31.36 1.18
CA ALA A 230 -27.23 -31.59 0.03
C ALA A 230 -26.24 -30.43 -0.21
N VAL A 231 -26.69 -29.18 -0.10
CA VAL A 231 -25.82 -27.99 -0.19
C VAL A 231 -24.73 -28.02 0.89
N LYS A 232 -25.07 -28.39 2.14
CA LYS A 232 -24.11 -28.47 3.23
C LYS A 232 -23.08 -29.59 3.05
N LYS A 233 -23.48 -30.71 2.44
CA LYS A 233 -22.61 -31.88 2.26
C LYS A 233 -21.96 -31.98 0.89
N GLY A 234 -22.40 -31.19 -0.11
CA GLY A 234 -21.99 -31.32 -1.48
C GLY A 234 -22.51 -32.58 -2.18
N GLU A 235 -23.64 -33.12 -1.70
CA GLU A 235 -24.27 -34.33 -2.22
C GLU A 235 -25.34 -34.01 -3.28
N MET A 236 -25.68 -34.97 -4.12
CA MET A 236 -26.79 -34.80 -5.07
C MET A 236 -28.13 -34.81 -4.33
N VAL A 237 -29.06 -33.97 -4.79
CA VAL A 237 -30.46 -33.95 -4.31
C VAL A 237 -31.31 -34.80 -5.20
N GLY A 238 -31.94 -35.84 -4.63
CA GLY A 238 -33.04 -36.59 -5.28
C GLY A 238 -34.37 -36.06 -4.81
N LEU A 239 -35.16 -35.43 -5.69
CA LEU A 239 -36.51 -34.98 -5.41
C LEU A 239 -37.48 -35.67 -6.36
N PRO A 240 -38.71 -36.01 -5.91
CA PRO A 240 -39.75 -36.49 -6.83
C PRO A 240 -40.07 -35.42 -7.87
N GLU A 241 -40.33 -35.83 -9.10
CA GLU A 241 -40.53 -34.94 -10.26
C GLU A 241 -41.69 -33.92 -10.05
N ASP A 242 -42.70 -34.32 -9.27
CA ASP A 242 -43.86 -33.46 -8.96
C ASP A 242 -43.65 -32.50 -7.77
N THR A 243 -42.45 -32.49 -7.16
CA THR A 243 -42.24 -31.71 -5.93
C THR A 243 -41.58 -30.38 -6.24
N ALA A 244 -40.45 -30.40 -6.95
CA ALA A 244 -39.72 -29.16 -7.24
C ALA A 244 -38.87 -29.30 -8.51
N LYS A 245 -38.66 -28.18 -9.17
CA LYS A 245 -37.70 -28.00 -10.28
C LYS A 245 -36.61 -27.06 -9.82
N ILE A 246 -35.37 -27.43 -9.98
CA ILE A 246 -34.22 -26.58 -9.67
C ILE A 246 -33.68 -26.05 -11.01
N GLU A 247 -33.64 -24.73 -11.16
CA GLU A 247 -32.99 -24.06 -12.27
C GLU A 247 -31.70 -23.42 -11.78
N PRO A 248 -30.53 -23.82 -12.32
CA PRO A 248 -29.26 -23.23 -11.90
C PRO A 248 -29.24 -21.73 -12.21
N TYR A 249 -28.60 -20.94 -11.37
CA TYR A 249 -28.40 -19.54 -11.68
C TYR A 249 -27.60 -19.39 -12.97
N PRO A 250 -27.99 -18.46 -13.86
CA PRO A 250 -27.15 -18.13 -15.00
C PRO A 250 -25.82 -17.56 -14.45
N SER A 251 -24.77 -18.33 -14.53
CA SER A 251 -23.44 -17.86 -14.13
C SER A 251 -22.89 -16.94 -15.22
N LYS A 252 -22.57 -15.70 -14.89
CA LYS A 252 -21.65 -14.90 -15.71
C LYS A 252 -20.30 -15.59 -15.74
N SER A 253 -19.56 -15.48 -16.86
CA SER A 253 -18.27 -16.16 -17.00
C SER A 253 -17.35 -15.85 -15.82
N SER A 254 -16.75 -16.86 -15.24
CA SER A 254 -15.77 -16.70 -14.14
C SER A 254 -14.51 -15.96 -14.62
N GLU A 255 -14.24 -16.03 -15.90
CA GLU A 255 -13.08 -15.43 -16.56
C GLU A 255 -13.12 -13.89 -16.54
N ASP A 256 -14.25 -13.29 -16.87
CA ASP A 256 -14.40 -11.81 -16.84
C ASP A 256 -14.21 -11.25 -15.44
N ARG A 257 -14.68 -11.99 -14.42
CA ARG A 257 -14.52 -11.58 -13.02
C ARG A 257 -13.06 -11.66 -12.55
N GLN A 258 -12.36 -12.76 -12.90
CA GLN A 258 -10.96 -12.90 -12.57
C GLN A 258 -10.09 -11.86 -13.26
N ASN A 259 -10.40 -11.53 -14.52
CA ASN A 259 -9.73 -10.45 -15.25
C ASN A 259 -9.92 -9.10 -14.57
N TRP A 260 -11.12 -8.80 -14.09
CA TRP A 260 -11.41 -7.58 -13.33
C TRP A 260 -10.63 -7.51 -12.02
N LEU A 261 -10.66 -8.56 -11.20
CA LEU A 261 -9.90 -8.65 -9.95
C LEU A 261 -8.39 -8.46 -10.20
N THR A 262 -7.85 -9.16 -11.20
CA THR A 262 -6.44 -9.03 -11.58
C THR A 262 -6.10 -7.62 -12.05
N TYR A 263 -6.99 -6.98 -12.80
CA TYR A 263 -6.81 -5.60 -13.26
C TYR A 263 -6.74 -4.63 -12.08
N VAL A 264 -7.70 -4.69 -11.16
CA VAL A 264 -7.76 -3.79 -10.00
C VAL A 264 -6.57 -4.03 -9.06
N GLU A 265 -6.18 -5.29 -8.85
CA GLU A 265 -4.98 -5.64 -8.07
C GLU A 265 -3.71 -5.06 -8.69
N ASN A 266 -3.51 -5.24 -10.00
CA ASN A 266 -2.36 -4.66 -10.71
C ASN A 266 -2.35 -3.13 -10.63
N LEU A 267 -3.51 -2.48 -10.71
CA LEU A 267 -3.63 -1.04 -10.54
C LEU A 267 -3.21 -0.61 -9.13
N GLY A 268 -3.56 -1.38 -8.09
CA GLY A 268 -3.12 -1.15 -6.71
C GLY A 268 -1.59 -1.18 -6.57
N TYR A 269 -0.91 -2.16 -7.19
CA TYR A 269 0.56 -2.21 -7.18
C TYR A 269 1.20 -1.06 -7.96
N GLN A 270 0.65 -0.69 -9.13
CA GLN A 270 1.14 0.43 -9.93
C GLN A 270 1.05 1.76 -9.19
N THR A 271 -0.10 2.03 -8.58
CA THR A 271 -0.32 3.25 -7.80
C THR A 271 0.49 3.24 -6.50
N GLY A 272 0.81 2.05 -5.97
CA GLY A 272 1.71 1.82 -4.85
C GLY A 272 3.19 2.02 -5.16
N ASN A 273 3.58 2.27 -6.42
CA ASN A 273 4.99 2.30 -6.88
C ASN A 273 5.78 1.04 -6.50
N THR A 274 5.12 -0.09 -6.38
CA THR A 274 5.76 -1.35 -6.02
C THR A 274 5.42 -2.39 -7.09
N PRO A 275 6.39 -2.89 -7.85
CA PRO A 275 6.13 -3.94 -8.82
C PRO A 275 5.54 -5.18 -8.13
N ARG A 276 4.49 -5.77 -8.72
CA ARG A 276 3.85 -6.98 -8.20
C ARG A 276 4.86 -8.09 -7.90
N THR A 277 5.87 -8.22 -8.77
CA THR A 277 6.96 -9.20 -8.65
C THR A 277 7.82 -9.06 -7.39
N MET A 278 7.81 -7.89 -6.74
CA MET A 278 8.55 -7.65 -5.49
C MET A 278 7.74 -8.06 -4.25
N VAL A 279 6.47 -8.33 -4.42
CA VAL A 279 5.53 -8.64 -3.32
C VAL A 279 4.96 -10.05 -3.46
N THR A 280 4.72 -10.51 -4.69
CA THR A 280 4.14 -11.82 -4.98
C THR A 280 5.05 -12.63 -5.90
N SER A 281 5.00 -13.96 -5.79
CA SER A 281 5.72 -14.88 -6.68
C SER A 281 4.90 -15.32 -7.89
N ASP A 282 3.67 -14.83 -8.05
CA ASP A 282 2.76 -15.30 -9.08
C ASP A 282 3.19 -14.89 -10.50
N GLY A 283 3.39 -15.87 -11.35
CA GLY A 283 3.52 -15.71 -12.80
C GLY A 283 4.79 -15.02 -13.27
N THR A 284 5.83 -14.93 -12.43
CA THR A 284 7.09 -14.30 -12.83
C THR A 284 8.04 -15.30 -13.41
N SER A 285 8.37 -15.10 -14.70
CA SER A 285 9.60 -15.64 -15.23
C SER A 285 10.79 -14.98 -14.52
N GLU A 286 11.95 -15.65 -14.48
CA GLU A 286 13.20 -15.09 -13.96
C GLU A 286 13.48 -13.70 -14.52
N VAL A 287 13.25 -13.51 -15.82
CA VAL A 287 13.41 -12.21 -16.51
C VAL A 287 12.41 -11.16 -15.97
N GLY A 288 11.17 -11.56 -15.71
CA GLY A 288 10.16 -10.66 -15.11
C GLY A 288 10.54 -10.20 -13.72
N GLY A 289 11.09 -11.09 -12.90
CA GLY A 289 11.62 -10.77 -11.58
C GLY A 289 12.80 -9.79 -11.62
N ILE A 290 13.77 -10.02 -12.50
CA ILE A 290 14.92 -9.13 -12.70
C ILE A 290 14.45 -7.75 -13.16
N ASN A 291 13.57 -7.67 -14.16
CA ASN A 291 13.06 -6.40 -14.64
C ASN A 291 12.27 -5.64 -13.57
N GLY A 292 11.44 -6.33 -12.79
CA GLY A 292 10.75 -5.74 -11.64
C GLY A 292 11.70 -5.15 -10.62
N HIS A 293 12.79 -5.86 -10.29
CA HIS A 293 13.83 -5.38 -9.39
C HIS A 293 14.53 -4.13 -9.95
N LEU A 294 14.90 -4.14 -11.23
CA LEU A 294 15.57 -3.00 -11.87
C LEU A 294 14.71 -1.73 -11.86
N ILE A 295 13.39 -1.86 -12.02
CA ILE A 295 12.44 -0.73 -11.91
C ILE A 295 12.32 -0.28 -10.45
N PHE A 296 12.39 -1.20 -9.49
CA PHE A 296 12.19 -0.91 -8.07
C PHE A 296 13.44 -0.36 -7.39
N GLU A 297 14.63 -0.70 -7.90
CA GLU A 297 15.91 -0.25 -7.34
C GLU A 297 16.05 1.27 -7.21
N PRO A 298 15.70 2.10 -8.23
CA PRO A 298 15.72 3.55 -8.08
C PRO A 298 14.74 4.06 -7.01
N ILE A 299 13.58 3.41 -6.84
CA ILE A 299 12.53 3.84 -5.90
C ILE A 299 12.99 3.70 -4.46
N TYR A 300 13.48 2.51 -4.06
CA TYR A 300 13.99 2.35 -2.70
C TYR A 300 15.33 3.07 -2.50
N GLY A 301 16.14 3.21 -3.55
CA GLY A 301 17.41 3.95 -3.50
C GLY A 301 17.21 5.44 -3.27
N GLU A 302 16.21 6.06 -3.91
CA GLU A 302 15.81 7.45 -3.65
C GLU A 302 15.33 7.62 -2.21
N ARG A 303 14.52 6.67 -1.71
CA ARG A 303 14.04 6.66 -0.31
C ARG A 303 15.19 6.57 0.70
N GLN A 304 16.21 5.73 0.44
CA GLN A 304 17.41 5.66 1.28
C GLN A 304 18.12 7.01 1.33
N LEU A 305 18.40 7.59 0.16
CA LEU A 305 19.12 8.87 0.06
C LEU A 305 18.36 10.01 0.75
N ALA A 306 17.04 10.08 0.56
CA ALA A 306 16.21 11.09 1.21
C ALA A 306 16.24 10.96 2.73
N MET A 307 16.17 9.73 3.26
CA MET A 307 16.23 9.46 4.69
C MET A 307 17.63 9.78 5.28
N GLU A 308 18.70 9.39 4.60
CA GLU A 308 20.10 9.70 5.01
C GLU A 308 20.30 11.22 5.13
N ASN A 309 19.86 11.97 4.12
CA ASN A 309 19.97 13.44 4.10
C ASN A 309 19.12 14.09 5.21
N SER A 310 17.90 13.59 5.41
CA SER A 310 16.99 14.11 6.45
C SER A 310 17.53 13.84 7.86
N LEU A 311 18.07 12.64 8.11
CA LEU A 311 18.72 12.30 9.37
C LEU A 311 19.95 13.17 9.64
N TRP A 312 20.76 13.42 8.61
CA TRP A 312 21.89 14.32 8.73
C TRP A 312 21.45 15.75 9.05
N GLN A 313 20.48 16.27 8.31
CA GLN A 313 20.05 17.65 8.43
C GLN A 313 19.34 17.95 9.76
N GLN A 314 18.42 17.07 10.20
CA GLN A 314 17.55 17.35 11.33
C GLN A 314 18.05 16.74 12.65
N VAL A 315 18.72 15.58 12.60
CA VAL A 315 19.15 14.86 13.79
C VAL A 315 20.66 14.91 14.00
N ALA A 316 21.41 15.32 12.97
CA ALA A 316 22.88 15.32 12.92
C ALA A 316 23.49 13.90 12.99
N ILE A 317 22.81 12.91 12.43
CA ILE A 317 23.27 11.54 12.29
C ILE A 317 23.80 11.31 10.88
N LYS A 318 25.07 10.95 10.74
CA LYS A 318 25.67 10.58 9.46
C LYS A 318 25.72 9.07 9.33
N ILE A 319 24.79 8.51 8.58
CA ILE A 319 24.70 7.07 8.28
C ILE A 319 24.58 6.84 6.79
N LYS A 320 24.82 5.61 6.39
CA LYS A 320 24.56 5.12 5.04
C LYS A 320 23.84 3.78 5.14
N PHE A 321 22.70 3.67 4.52
CA PHE A 321 21.96 2.40 4.47
C PHE A 321 22.61 1.46 3.47
N ASN A 322 22.70 0.19 3.84
CA ASN A 322 23.20 -0.85 2.96
C ASN A 322 22.17 -1.13 1.87
N ARG A 323 22.64 -1.27 0.63
CA ARG A 323 21.76 -1.60 -0.50
C ARG A 323 21.71 -3.11 -0.69
N PRO A 324 20.56 -3.67 -1.04
CA PRO A 324 20.47 -5.01 -1.58
C PRO A 324 21.39 -5.14 -2.80
N PRO A 325 21.93 -6.35 -3.10
CA PRO A 325 22.72 -6.57 -4.30
C PRO A 325 21.91 -6.21 -5.54
N SER A 326 22.47 -5.38 -6.44
CA SER A 326 21.83 -5.07 -7.71
C SER A 326 21.84 -6.28 -8.62
N LEU A 327 20.70 -6.57 -9.23
CA LEU A 327 20.55 -7.62 -10.25
C LEU A 327 20.83 -7.08 -11.68
N ALA A 328 21.26 -5.83 -11.80
CA ALA A 328 21.65 -5.26 -13.09
C ALA A 328 22.76 -6.12 -13.72
N PRO A 329 22.65 -6.51 -14.99
CA PRO A 329 23.71 -7.25 -15.67
C PRO A 329 24.99 -6.41 -15.65
N LYS A 330 26.08 -6.96 -15.13
CA LYS A 330 27.41 -6.32 -15.10
C LYS A 330 28.02 -6.26 -16.51
N THR A 331 27.31 -5.68 -17.47
CA THR A 331 27.68 -5.69 -18.88
C THR A 331 28.76 -4.67 -19.24
N GLN A 332 29.14 -3.75 -18.36
CA GLN A 332 30.04 -2.67 -18.73
C GLN A 332 31.49 -2.83 -18.29
N GLU A 333 31.79 -3.63 -17.28
CA GLU A 333 33.19 -3.84 -16.90
C GLU A 333 33.94 -4.80 -17.84
N ASN A 334 33.24 -5.70 -18.53
CA ASN A 334 33.84 -6.63 -19.49
C ASN A 334 33.99 -6.05 -20.90
N ALA A 335 33.21 -5.06 -21.27
CA ALA A 335 33.34 -4.38 -22.57
C ALA A 335 34.67 -3.60 -22.69
N ALA A 336 35.15 -3.01 -21.60
CA ALA A 336 36.43 -2.32 -21.59
C ALA A 336 37.64 -3.27 -21.53
N LYS A 337 37.46 -4.54 -21.08
CA LYS A 337 38.53 -5.55 -21.07
C LYS A 337 38.60 -6.36 -22.36
N ASN A 338 37.55 -6.37 -23.18
CA ASN A 338 37.49 -7.15 -24.43
C ASN A 338 37.79 -6.33 -25.70
N THR A 339 38.36 -5.16 -25.61
CA THR A 339 38.87 -4.41 -26.78
C THR A 339 40.09 -5.07 -27.43
N GLY A 340 40.48 -6.27 -27.00
CA GLY A 340 41.58 -7.05 -27.60
C GLY A 340 41.17 -8.41 -28.17
N GLN A 341 39.90 -8.78 -28.14
CA GLN A 341 39.44 -10.02 -28.78
C GLN A 341 38.56 -9.73 -29.98
N THR A 342 39.08 -10.17 -31.09
CA THR A 342 38.53 -10.22 -32.44
C THR A 342 37.04 -10.51 -32.48
N ALA A 343 36.33 -9.72 -33.29
CA ALA A 343 34.96 -9.96 -33.67
C ALA A 343 34.76 -11.45 -34.04
N ILE A 344 33.78 -12.08 -33.44
CA ILE A 344 33.32 -13.43 -33.89
C ILE A 344 32.82 -13.23 -35.31
N GLN A 345 33.60 -13.73 -36.26
CA GLN A 345 33.13 -13.83 -37.64
C GLN A 345 31.96 -14.80 -37.69
N PRO A 346 30.88 -14.48 -38.37
CA PRO A 346 29.84 -15.45 -38.65
C PRO A 346 30.45 -16.59 -39.48
N ASN A 347 30.22 -17.84 -39.03
CA ASN A 347 30.61 -19.02 -39.75
C ASN A 347 29.94 -18.99 -41.13
N GLU A 348 30.67 -18.61 -42.15
CA GLU A 348 30.35 -18.89 -43.55
C GLU A 348 30.58 -20.38 -43.76
N THR A 349 29.54 -21.16 -43.74
CA THR A 349 29.48 -22.50 -44.26
C THR A 349 29.41 -22.43 -45.79
N GLU A 350 30.57 -22.36 -46.45
CA GLU A 350 30.62 -22.62 -47.89
C GLU A 350 30.19 -24.04 -48.21
N PRO A 351 29.27 -24.24 -49.16
CA PRO A 351 28.95 -25.56 -49.65
C PRO A 351 30.10 -26.06 -50.52
N LYS A 352 30.78 -27.13 -50.09
CA LYS A 352 31.74 -27.83 -50.93
C LYS A 352 31.01 -28.46 -52.14
N LEU A 353 31.20 -27.81 -53.27
CA LEU A 353 30.90 -28.47 -54.56
C LEU A 353 31.94 -29.56 -54.83
N ASN A 354 31.49 -30.82 -54.76
CA ASN A 354 32.27 -31.96 -55.30
C ASN A 354 32.29 -31.87 -56.82
N ARG A 355 33.48 -31.86 -57.37
CA ARG A 355 33.80 -32.36 -58.73
C ARG A 355 34.34 -33.77 -58.65
#